data_9cc7e6fc1c0e25a80a16d35ac71d343b
#
_entry.id   9cc7e6fc1c0e25a80a16d35ac71d343b
#
_cell.length_a   1.000
_cell.length_b   1.000
_cell.length_c   1.000
_cell.angle_alpha   90.00
_cell.angle_beta   90.00
_cell.angle_gamma   90.00
#
_symmetry.space_group_name_H-M   'P 1'
#
loop_
_entity.id
_entity.type
_entity.pdbx_description
1 polymer ?
#
loop_
_entity_poly.entity_id
_entity_poly.type
_entity_poly.pdbx_seq_one_letter_code
_entity_poly.pdbx_strand_id
1 'polypeptide(L)'
;MNKKEKKVTAEKEQGSTGSKVSLIIGTVLCVILVPILIMNCALIVVGFTNPDRPPSLFGYTPMIVLTDSMEPLIKTGDIIISQQVDPDSVNVGDVISFFDPSSPTDAILTHRVISIYEEDGVRYAITAGDNNANSDYERDIRNAKKDANDPDGKLAEIENKATIMKDEKKPSYEYVVYEGHKDSKPVPLTEDELVGAYIYTRIPVVGKISMFMQTTWGWVICIAVPLLAFLAYELITRKKKDKSKAKDMDALLAELEALKAAKAAAEGATTEAADATPTDVADDATAQNDSPTEAEDAPKEE
;
A
#
# COMPACT_ATOMS: atom_id res chain seq x y z
N MET A 1 -45.19 -14.19 23.72
CA MET A 1 -43.78 -13.90 23.50
C MET A 1 -43.51 -12.47 24.00
N ASN A 2 -42.74 -12.34 25.06
CA ASN A 2 -42.62 -11.11 25.86
C ASN A 2 -41.65 -10.13 25.15
N LYS A 3 -41.92 -8.82 25.29
CA LYS A 3 -41.13 -7.74 24.64
C LYS A 3 -39.61 -7.82 24.96
N LYS A 4 -39.25 -8.44 26.12
CA LYS A 4 -37.85 -8.73 26.51
C LYS A 4 -37.21 -9.83 25.66
N GLU A 5 -37.94 -10.89 25.31
CA GLU A 5 -37.41 -11.97 24.44
C GLU A 5 -37.13 -11.52 23.02
N LYS A 6 -38.00 -10.66 22.44
CA LYS A 6 -37.76 -10.06 21.13
C LYS A 6 -36.53 -9.16 21.09
N LYS A 7 -36.21 -8.46 22.19
CA LYS A 7 -35.04 -7.58 22.24
C LYS A 7 -33.74 -8.36 22.36
N VAL A 8 -33.74 -9.44 23.12
CA VAL A 8 -32.55 -10.33 23.28
C VAL A 8 -32.27 -11.10 21.96
N THR A 9 -33.32 -11.51 21.24
CA THR A 9 -33.16 -12.21 19.95
C THR A 9 -32.64 -11.25 18.87
N ALA A 10 -33.12 -10.01 18.82
CA ALA A 10 -32.65 -8.99 17.88
C ALA A 10 -31.22 -8.55 18.15
N GLU A 11 -30.79 -8.42 19.40
CA GLU A 11 -29.39 -8.14 19.76
C GLU A 11 -28.45 -9.30 19.42
N LYS A 12 -28.92 -10.54 19.57
CA LYS A 12 -28.17 -11.75 19.23
C LYS A 12 -28.00 -11.92 17.71
N GLU A 13 -29.00 -11.55 16.91
CA GLU A 13 -28.92 -11.55 15.44
C GLU A 13 -28.03 -10.41 14.91
N GLN A 14 -28.07 -9.21 15.48
CA GLN A 14 -27.22 -8.10 15.10
C GLN A 14 -25.75 -8.35 15.42
N GLY A 15 -25.44 -9.01 16.54
CA GLY A 15 -24.08 -9.42 16.90
C GLY A 15 -23.52 -10.50 15.96
N SER A 16 -24.38 -11.41 15.48
CA SER A 16 -24.00 -12.47 14.55
C SER A 16 -23.68 -11.95 13.14
N THR A 17 -24.43 -10.97 12.65
CA THR A 17 -24.25 -10.39 11.31
C THR A 17 -22.96 -9.55 11.23
N GLY A 18 -22.68 -8.73 12.25
CA GLY A 18 -21.45 -7.94 12.32
C GLY A 18 -20.19 -8.80 12.38
N SER A 19 -20.25 -9.93 13.12
CA SER A 19 -19.14 -10.88 13.19
C SER A 19 -18.88 -11.60 11.86
N LYS A 20 -19.93 -12.00 11.13
CA LYS A 20 -19.82 -12.63 9.81
C LYS A 20 -19.25 -11.67 8.76
N VAL A 21 -19.70 -10.42 8.75
CA VAL A 21 -19.19 -9.38 7.83
C VAL A 21 -17.71 -9.10 8.11
N SER A 22 -17.32 -8.96 9.37
CA SER A 22 -15.91 -8.79 9.74
C SER A 22 -15.04 -9.97 9.34
N LEU A 23 -15.53 -11.20 9.49
CA LEU A 23 -14.83 -12.39 9.05
C LEU A 23 -14.63 -12.41 7.53
N ILE A 24 -15.68 -12.11 6.77
CA ILE A 24 -15.63 -12.06 5.30
C ILE A 24 -14.61 -11.00 4.84
N ILE A 25 -14.67 -9.79 5.40
CA ILE A 25 -13.72 -8.72 5.06
C ILE A 25 -12.29 -9.16 5.41
N GLY A 26 -12.07 -9.73 6.59
CA GLY A 26 -10.77 -10.23 7.00
C GLY A 26 -10.24 -11.32 6.08
N THR A 27 -11.09 -12.28 5.69
CA THR A 27 -10.71 -13.35 4.76
C THR A 27 -10.35 -12.80 3.37
N VAL A 28 -11.17 -11.90 2.81
CA VAL A 28 -10.89 -11.25 1.52
C VAL A 28 -9.58 -10.48 1.58
N LEU A 29 -9.35 -9.74 2.65
CA LEU A 29 -8.11 -9.00 2.85
C LEU A 29 -6.90 -9.93 2.93
N CYS A 30 -6.99 -11.03 3.67
CA CYS A 30 -5.93 -12.04 3.74
C CYS A 30 -5.64 -12.68 2.37
N VAL A 31 -6.67 -13.04 1.60
CA VAL A 31 -6.52 -13.64 0.26
C VAL A 31 -5.78 -12.68 -0.69
N ILE A 32 -5.94 -11.38 -0.52
CA ILE A 32 -5.24 -10.37 -1.34
C ILE A 32 -3.84 -10.09 -0.78
N LEU A 33 -3.69 -9.86 0.52
CA LEU A 33 -2.42 -9.41 1.10
C LEU A 33 -1.38 -10.51 1.21
N VAL A 34 -1.78 -11.76 1.47
CA VAL A 34 -0.82 -12.87 1.62
C VAL A 34 -0.04 -13.15 0.32
N PRO A 35 -0.67 -13.25 -0.87
CA PRO A 35 0.10 -13.38 -2.12
C PRO A 35 1.02 -12.19 -2.40
N ILE A 36 0.57 -10.96 -2.11
CA ILE A 36 1.39 -9.76 -2.27
C ILE A 36 2.62 -9.83 -1.35
N LEU A 37 2.43 -10.26 -0.10
CA LEU A 37 3.53 -10.41 0.85
C LEU A 37 4.53 -11.49 0.39
N ILE A 38 4.03 -12.64 -0.06
CA ILE A 38 4.89 -13.73 -0.58
C ILE A 38 5.69 -13.23 -1.78
N MET A 39 5.06 -12.51 -2.71
CA MET A 39 5.74 -11.94 -3.88
C MET A 39 6.82 -10.93 -3.47
N ASN A 40 6.53 -10.04 -2.52
CA ASN A 40 7.52 -9.10 -2.00
C ASN A 40 8.70 -9.82 -1.34
N CYS A 41 8.44 -10.84 -0.51
CA CYS A 41 9.50 -11.64 0.09
C CYS A 41 10.36 -12.33 -0.98
N ALA A 42 9.76 -12.87 -2.03
CA ALA A 42 10.48 -13.49 -3.13
C ALA A 42 11.38 -12.48 -3.87
N LEU A 43 10.89 -11.28 -4.19
CA LEU A 43 11.67 -10.22 -4.81
C LEU A 43 12.84 -9.77 -3.93
N ILE A 44 12.63 -9.66 -2.63
CA ILE A 44 13.70 -9.34 -1.66
C ILE A 44 14.78 -10.42 -1.69
N VAL A 45 14.41 -11.70 -1.61
CA VAL A 45 15.37 -12.81 -1.65
C VAL A 45 16.15 -12.81 -2.97
N VAL A 46 15.48 -12.63 -4.11
CA VAL A 46 16.13 -12.55 -5.43
C VAL A 46 17.10 -11.38 -5.47
N GLY A 47 16.72 -10.19 -4.97
CA GLY A 47 17.62 -9.02 -4.92
C GLY A 47 18.85 -9.24 -4.04
N PHE A 48 18.74 -10.01 -2.94
CA PHE A 48 19.91 -10.36 -2.13
C PHE A 48 20.81 -11.40 -2.77
N THR A 49 20.26 -12.30 -3.59
CA THR A 49 21.05 -13.34 -4.28
C THR A 49 21.75 -12.82 -5.53
N ASN A 50 21.20 -11.78 -6.17
CA ASN A 50 21.76 -11.16 -7.38
C ASN A 50 21.79 -9.63 -7.20
N PRO A 51 22.76 -9.09 -6.42
CA PRO A 51 22.82 -7.67 -6.11
C PRO A 51 23.12 -6.79 -7.34
N ASP A 52 23.78 -7.35 -8.37
CA ASP A 52 24.19 -6.64 -9.58
C ASP A 52 23.04 -6.47 -10.59
N ARG A 53 21.89 -7.07 -10.34
CA ARG A 53 20.72 -7.00 -11.22
C ARG A 53 19.45 -6.62 -10.48
N PRO A 54 18.53 -5.91 -11.13
CA PRO A 54 17.23 -5.64 -10.52
C PRO A 54 16.47 -6.95 -10.27
N PRO A 55 15.74 -7.06 -9.15
CA PRO A 55 15.04 -8.29 -8.80
C PRO A 55 13.98 -8.62 -9.85
N SER A 56 14.13 -9.78 -10.47
CA SER A 56 13.23 -10.33 -11.47
C SER A 56 12.53 -11.57 -10.95
N LEU A 57 11.24 -11.71 -11.23
CA LEU A 57 10.46 -12.88 -10.87
C LEU A 57 9.78 -13.45 -12.11
N PHE A 58 10.05 -14.71 -12.41
CA PHE A 58 9.57 -15.39 -13.63
C PHE A 58 9.91 -14.66 -14.95
N GLY A 59 11.06 -13.97 -14.99
CA GLY A 59 11.48 -13.17 -16.13
C GLY A 59 10.83 -11.79 -16.23
N TYR A 60 10.07 -11.36 -15.22
CA TYR A 60 9.47 -10.02 -15.16
C TYR A 60 10.16 -9.17 -14.11
N THR A 61 10.58 -7.99 -14.49
CA THR A 61 11.27 -7.01 -13.64
C THR A 61 10.40 -5.77 -13.48
N PRO A 62 9.80 -5.54 -12.30
CA PRO A 62 9.09 -4.30 -12.02
C PRO A 62 10.08 -3.19 -11.69
N MET A 63 9.91 -2.01 -12.31
CA MET A 63 10.77 -0.84 -12.10
C MET A 63 9.96 0.43 -11.95
N ILE A 64 10.45 1.38 -11.15
CA ILE A 64 9.86 2.71 -10.99
C ILE A 64 10.57 3.66 -11.94
N VAL A 65 9.80 4.38 -12.75
CA VAL A 65 10.32 5.39 -13.67
C VAL A 65 10.59 6.68 -12.91
N LEU A 66 11.85 7.12 -12.94
CA LEU A 66 12.32 8.29 -12.19
C LEU A 66 12.39 9.57 -13.03
N THR A 67 12.46 9.44 -14.36
CA THR A 67 12.63 10.56 -15.29
C THR A 67 11.47 10.64 -16.28
N ASP A 68 11.38 11.74 -16.99
CA ASP A 68 10.36 12.03 -17.98
C ASP A 68 10.81 11.70 -19.43
N SER A 69 11.97 11.07 -19.60
CA SER A 69 12.57 10.81 -20.93
C SER A 69 11.66 10.04 -21.88
N MET A 70 10.75 9.24 -21.37
CA MET A 70 9.79 8.43 -22.14
C MET A 70 8.36 8.97 -22.13
N GLU A 71 8.15 10.22 -21.68
CA GLU A 71 6.83 10.84 -21.78
C GLU A 71 6.45 11.12 -23.25
N PRO A 72 5.17 11.02 -23.60
CA PRO A 72 4.00 10.71 -22.78
C PRO A 72 3.69 9.20 -22.66
N LEU A 73 4.49 8.33 -23.29
CA LEU A 73 4.26 6.87 -23.28
C LEU A 73 4.35 6.31 -21.87
N ILE A 74 5.42 6.64 -21.17
CA ILE A 74 5.70 6.26 -19.78
C ILE A 74 5.97 7.54 -18.99
N LYS A 75 5.31 7.72 -17.85
CA LYS A 75 5.43 8.95 -17.06
C LYS A 75 6.26 8.73 -15.81
N THR A 76 6.90 9.80 -15.37
CA THR A 76 7.59 9.80 -14.08
C THR A 76 6.67 9.35 -12.94
N GLY A 77 7.15 8.35 -12.17
CA GLY A 77 6.40 7.75 -11.07
C GLY A 77 5.42 6.65 -11.49
N ASP A 78 5.45 6.20 -12.74
CA ASP A 78 4.79 4.96 -13.13
C ASP A 78 5.67 3.76 -12.71
N ILE A 79 5.04 2.64 -12.38
CA ILE A 79 5.72 1.35 -12.31
C ILE A 79 5.53 0.69 -13.68
N ILE A 80 6.64 0.33 -14.31
CA ILE A 80 6.67 -0.43 -15.56
C ILE A 80 7.11 -1.86 -15.28
N ILE A 81 6.76 -2.75 -16.19
CA ILE A 81 7.20 -4.14 -16.15
C ILE A 81 7.99 -4.40 -17.42
N SER A 82 9.27 -4.78 -17.24
CA SER A 82 10.13 -5.27 -18.33
C SER A 82 10.18 -6.79 -18.26
N GLN A 83 10.01 -7.42 -19.40
CA GLN A 83 10.15 -8.87 -19.57
C GLN A 83 11.52 -9.18 -20.13
N GLN A 84 12.21 -10.11 -19.52
CA GLN A 84 13.46 -10.65 -20.06
C GLN A 84 13.19 -11.25 -21.45
N VAL A 85 13.96 -10.84 -22.43
CA VAL A 85 13.87 -11.27 -23.82
C VAL A 85 15.25 -11.69 -24.32
N ASP A 86 15.26 -12.52 -25.33
CA ASP A 86 16.49 -12.84 -26.06
C ASP A 86 17.02 -11.55 -26.72
N PRO A 87 18.30 -11.18 -26.51
CA PRO A 87 18.92 -10.03 -27.16
C PRO A 87 18.75 -10.01 -28.68
N ASP A 88 18.75 -11.18 -29.30
CA ASP A 88 18.58 -11.31 -30.76
C ASP A 88 17.14 -11.02 -31.22
N SER A 89 16.18 -11.08 -30.33
CA SER A 89 14.77 -10.76 -30.61
C SER A 89 14.45 -9.27 -30.60
N VAL A 90 15.37 -8.43 -30.12
CA VAL A 90 15.17 -6.97 -30.03
C VAL A 90 15.17 -6.35 -31.42
N ASN A 91 14.18 -5.50 -31.70
CA ASN A 91 14.00 -4.82 -32.97
C ASN A 91 13.95 -3.30 -32.80
N VAL A 92 14.16 -2.59 -33.91
CA VAL A 92 13.94 -1.15 -33.98
C VAL A 92 12.47 -0.85 -33.63
N GLY A 93 12.25 0.12 -32.75
CA GLY A 93 10.93 0.48 -32.27
C GLY A 93 10.59 -0.15 -30.92
N ASP A 94 11.27 -1.19 -30.48
CA ASP A 94 11.08 -1.75 -29.14
C ASP A 94 11.54 -0.76 -28.06
N VAL A 95 10.84 -0.77 -26.93
CA VAL A 95 11.26 -0.04 -25.72
C VAL A 95 11.95 -1.04 -24.82
N ILE A 96 13.23 -0.84 -24.57
CA ILE A 96 14.07 -1.74 -23.78
C ILE A 96 14.56 -1.07 -22.51
N SER A 97 14.78 -1.87 -21.47
CA SER A 97 15.45 -1.47 -20.24
C SER A 97 16.84 -2.12 -20.21
N PHE A 98 17.85 -1.33 -19.96
CA PHE A 98 19.26 -1.75 -20.05
C PHE A 98 20.12 -0.97 -19.06
N PHE A 99 21.30 -1.49 -18.76
CA PHE A 99 22.27 -0.75 -17.95
C PHE A 99 22.90 0.38 -18.77
N ASP A 100 22.92 1.58 -18.19
CA ASP A 100 23.50 2.75 -18.85
C ASP A 100 25.03 2.63 -18.93
N PRO A 101 25.62 2.44 -20.14
CA PRO A 101 27.06 2.32 -20.29
C PRO A 101 27.82 3.60 -19.91
N SER A 102 27.12 4.68 -19.62
CA SER A 102 27.69 5.96 -19.16
C SER A 102 27.62 6.14 -17.65
N SER A 103 26.84 5.32 -16.97
CA SER A 103 26.61 5.46 -15.52
C SER A 103 27.71 4.77 -14.73
N PRO A 104 28.34 5.46 -13.79
CA PRO A 104 29.30 4.82 -12.87
C PRO A 104 28.60 3.97 -11.79
N THR A 105 27.26 3.96 -11.74
CA THR A 105 26.45 3.30 -10.70
C THR A 105 25.48 2.28 -11.27
N ASP A 106 25.73 1.78 -12.47
CA ASP A 106 24.89 0.79 -13.17
C ASP A 106 23.40 1.17 -13.18
N ALA A 107 23.15 2.47 -13.45
CA ALA A 107 21.77 2.97 -13.55
C ALA A 107 21.05 2.29 -14.72
N ILE A 108 19.78 1.96 -14.51
CA ILE A 108 18.96 1.35 -15.56
C ILE A 108 18.21 2.44 -16.29
N LEU A 109 18.36 2.47 -17.60
CA LEU A 109 17.59 3.32 -18.51
C LEU A 109 16.50 2.50 -19.21
N THR A 110 15.40 3.16 -19.53
CA THR A 110 14.34 2.58 -20.38
C THR A 110 14.12 3.53 -21.53
N HIS A 111 14.56 3.14 -22.72
CA HIS A 111 14.49 3.96 -23.92
C HIS A 111 14.01 3.13 -25.12
N ARG A 112 13.66 3.81 -26.18
CA ARG A 112 13.27 3.20 -27.47
C ARG A 112 14.49 2.94 -28.33
N VAL A 113 14.53 1.77 -28.94
CA VAL A 113 15.52 1.41 -29.95
C VAL A 113 15.21 2.15 -31.27
N ILE A 114 16.12 3.01 -31.70
CA ILE A 114 15.97 3.81 -32.89
C ILE A 114 16.80 3.26 -34.07
N SER A 115 17.86 2.49 -33.79
CA SER A 115 18.69 1.83 -34.76
C SER A 115 19.40 0.63 -34.18
N ILE A 116 19.70 -0.37 -34.99
CA ILE A 116 20.51 -1.53 -34.61
C ILE A 116 21.57 -1.72 -35.67
N TYR A 117 22.81 -1.99 -35.25
CA TYR A 117 23.91 -2.36 -36.12
C TYR A 117 24.71 -3.49 -35.48
N GLU A 118 25.55 -4.14 -36.28
CA GLU A 118 26.43 -5.20 -35.82
C GLU A 118 27.89 -4.78 -36.03
N GLU A 119 28.71 -4.99 -34.99
CA GLU A 119 30.16 -4.75 -35.04
C GLU A 119 30.87 -5.89 -34.30
N ASP A 120 31.85 -6.48 -34.92
CA ASP A 120 32.63 -7.62 -34.35
C ASP A 120 31.78 -8.80 -33.85
N GLY A 121 30.63 -9.06 -34.49
CA GLY A 121 29.72 -10.13 -34.15
C GLY A 121 28.86 -9.83 -32.90
N VAL A 122 28.86 -8.59 -32.44
CA VAL A 122 27.98 -8.08 -31.38
C VAL A 122 26.96 -7.12 -31.94
N ARG A 123 25.71 -7.30 -31.61
CA ARG A 123 24.63 -6.37 -31.95
C ARG A 123 24.61 -5.20 -30.97
N TYR A 124 24.50 -4.01 -31.49
CA TYR A 124 24.38 -2.77 -30.73
C TYR A 124 23.09 -2.06 -31.08
N ALA A 125 22.41 -1.58 -30.05
CA ALA A 125 21.24 -0.71 -30.19
C ALA A 125 21.63 0.76 -29.92
N ILE A 126 21.19 1.64 -30.81
CA ILE A 126 21.11 3.07 -30.53
C ILE A 126 19.73 3.34 -29.94
N THR A 127 19.66 3.96 -28.79
CA THR A 127 18.40 4.20 -28.09
C THR A 127 18.17 5.67 -27.85
N ALA A 128 16.91 6.11 -27.79
CA ALA A 128 16.53 7.45 -27.40
C ALA A 128 15.27 7.41 -26.54
N GLY A 129 15.18 8.32 -25.58
CA GLY A 129 13.92 8.60 -24.90
C GLY A 129 12.97 9.34 -25.86
N ASP A 130 11.71 8.92 -25.90
CA ASP A 130 10.71 9.50 -26.82
C ASP A 130 10.55 11.02 -26.61
N ASN A 131 10.59 11.48 -25.35
CA ASN A 131 10.53 12.90 -25.03
C ASN A 131 11.83 13.64 -25.38
N ASN A 132 12.98 13.02 -25.20
CA ASN A 132 14.28 13.62 -25.50
C ASN A 132 14.46 13.82 -27.03
N ALA A 133 14.17 12.80 -27.83
CA ALA A 133 14.24 12.89 -29.28
C ALA A 133 13.29 13.96 -29.85
N ASN A 134 12.06 14.01 -29.32
CA ASN A 134 11.08 15.02 -29.71
C ASN A 134 11.53 16.44 -29.30
N SER A 135 12.03 16.60 -28.08
CA SER A 135 12.54 17.88 -27.58
C SER A 135 13.74 18.39 -28.37
N ASP A 136 14.66 17.52 -28.75
CA ASP A 136 15.81 17.86 -29.58
C ASP A 136 15.40 18.28 -31.00
N TYR A 137 14.49 17.53 -31.61
CA TYR A 137 13.92 17.86 -32.89
C TYR A 137 13.24 19.24 -32.88
N GLU A 138 12.35 19.50 -31.92
CA GLU A 138 11.68 20.79 -31.77
C GLU A 138 12.65 21.93 -31.49
N ARG A 139 13.70 21.68 -30.70
CA ARG A 139 14.75 22.67 -30.43
C ARG A 139 15.49 23.06 -31.71
N ASP A 140 15.87 22.05 -32.48
CA ASP A 140 16.66 22.26 -33.73
C ASP A 140 15.82 22.96 -34.81
N ILE A 141 14.53 22.61 -34.94
CA ILE A 141 13.56 23.33 -35.77
C ILE A 141 13.44 24.80 -35.32
N ARG A 142 13.31 25.08 -34.00
CA ARG A 142 13.23 26.46 -33.51
C ARG A 142 14.49 27.26 -33.79
N ASN A 143 15.66 26.62 -33.69
CA ASN A 143 16.94 27.28 -33.96
C ASN A 143 17.11 27.57 -35.43
N ALA A 144 16.76 26.61 -36.34
CA ALA A 144 16.77 26.82 -37.76
C ALA A 144 15.88 28.00 -38.20
N LYS A 145 14.65 28.08 -37.66
CA LYS A 145 13.71 29.19 -37.91
C LYS A 145 14.23 30.57 -37.46
N LYS A 146 15.16 30.61 -36.50
CA LYS A 146 15.80 31.87 -36.06
C LYS A 146 17.02 32.27 -36.88
N ASP A 147 17.56 31.36 -37.69
CA ASP A 147 18.71 31.63 -38.53
C ASP A 147 18.26 32.46 -39.76
N ALA A 148 18.66 33.72 -39.82
CA ALA A 148 18.29 34.63 -40.91
C ALA A 148 19.02 34.36 -42.23
N ASN A 149 20.08 33.49 -42.21
CA ASN A 149 20.91 33.30 -43.42
C ASN A 149 20.45 32.19 -44.33
N ASP A 150 19.93 31.13 -43.80
CA ASP A 150 19.40 29.97 -44.56
C ASP A 150 18.38 29.17 -43.74
N PRO A 151 17.21 29.75 -43.44
CA PRO A 151 16.22 29.08 -42.62
C PRO A 151 15.58 27.88 -43.32
N ASP A 152 15.38 27.95 -44.62
CA ASP A 152 14.67 26.91 -45.39
C ASP A 152 15.58 25.69 -45.63
N GLY A 153 16.87 25.89 -45.92
CA GLY A 153 17.83 24.80 -46.12
C GLY A 153 18.08 23.99 -44.86
N LYS A 154 18.26 24.66 -43.73
CA LYS A 154 18.42 24.02 -42.41
C LYS A 154 17.17 23.31 -41.93
N LEU A 155 16.00 23.88 -42.20
CA LEU A 155 14.72 23.24 -41.90
C LEU A 155 14.56 21.93 -42.67
N ALA A 156 14.80 21.95 -43.98
CA ALA A 156 14.73 20.78 -44.83
C ALA A 156 15.73 19.68 -44.40
N GLU A 157 16.94 20.07 -43.97
CA GLU A 157 17.93 19.12 -43.47
C GLU A 157 17.46 18.46 -42.17
N ILE A 158 16.90 19.23 -41.22
CA ILE A 158 16.40 18.72 -39.95
C ILE A 158 15.19 17.81 -40.18
N GLU A 159 14.26 18.22 -41.04
CA GLU A 159 13.07 17.43 -41.39
C GLU A 159 13.46 16.11 -42.09
N ASN A 160 14.49 16.11 -42.94
CA ASN A 160 14.99 14.90 -43.57
C ASN A 160 15.67 13.92 -42.59
N LYS A 161 16.14 14.41 -41.45
CA LYS A 161 16.73 13.58 -40.38
C LYS A 161 15.71 13.08 -39.35
N ALA A 162 14.48 13.48 -39.49
CA ALA A 162 13.41 13.07 -38.58
C ALA A 162 12.40 12.18 -39.30
N THR A 163 12.04 11.09 -38.67
CA THR A 163 11.00 10.18 -39.13
C THR A 163 9.95 10.01 -38.01
N ILE A 164 8.69 10.25 -38.36
CA ILE A 164 7.57 9.99 -37.45
C ILE A 164 7.15 8.55 -37.68
N MET A 165 7.23 7.74 -36.64
CA MET A 165 6.85 6.33 -36.65
C MET A 165 5.68 6.08 -35.69
N LYS A 166 4.90 5.04 -36.02
CA LYS A 166 3.84 4.54 -35.11
C LYS A 166 4.39 3.39 -34.30
N ASP A 167 4.02 3.39 -33.04
CA ASP A 167 4.36 2.30 -32.14
C ASP A 167 3.57 1.04 -32.54
N GLU A 168 4.25 -0.07 -32.79
CA GLU A 168 3.61 -1.32 -33.22
C GLU A 168 2.69 -1.91 -32.15
N LYS A 169 3.09 -1.82 -30.88
CA LYS A 169 2.33 -2.36 -29.75
C LYS A 169 1.25 -1.39 -29.24
N LYS A 170 1.36 -0.11 -29.61
CA LYS A 170 0.37 0.94 -29.30
C LYS A 170 0.15 1.84 -30.51
N PRO A 171 -0.62 1.41 -31.53
CA PRO A 171 -0.75 2.13 -32.79
C PRO A 171 -1.33 3.56 -32.70
N SER A 172 -1.95 3.91 -31.56
CA SER A 172 -2.41 5.27 -31.28
C SER A 172 -1.29 6.22 -30.84
N TYR A 173 -0.08 5.71 -30.65
CA TYR A 173 1.07 6.47 -30.21
C TYR A 173 2.07 6.63 -31.35
N GLU A 174 2.48 7.88 -31.61
CA GLU A 174 3.49 8.24 -32.59
C GLU A 174 4.72 8.78 -31.85
N TYR A 175 5.91 8.44 -32.35
CA TYR A 175 7.18 8.92 -31.81
C TYR A 175 8.09 9.38 -32.95
N VAL A 176 9.03 10.25 -32.60
CA VAL A 176 10.00 10.81 -33.54
C VAL A 176 11.32 10.05 -33.42
N VAL A 177 11.79 9.51 -34.52
CA VAL A 177 13.17 9.06 -34.66
C VAL A 177 13.96 10.21 -35.28
N TYR A 178 14.90 10.77 -34.53
CA TYR A 178 15.67 11.95 -34.93
C TYR A 178 17.17 11.63 -34.92
N GLU A 179 17.80 11.59 -36.09
CA GLU A 179 19.22 11.30 -36.24
C GLU A 179 20.15 12.38 -35.66
N GLY A 180 19.61 13.58 -35.40
CA GLY A 180 20.30 14.68 -34.73
C GLY A 180 20.38 14.55 -33.22
N HIS A 181 19.76 13.54 -32.62
CA HIS A 181 19.83 13.26 -31.20
C HIS A 181 21.24 12.80 -30.80
N LYS A 182 21.89 13.56 -29.89
CA LYS A 182 23.35 13.40 -29.64
C LYS A 182 23.68 12.57 -28.41
N ASP A 183 22.67 12.21 -27.60
CA ASP A 183 22.91 11.63 -26.28
C ASP A 183 22.83 10.09 -26.28
N SER A 184 22.70 9.48 -27.44
CA SER A 184 22.60 8.01 -27.54
C SER A 184 24.00 7.39 -27.64
N LYS A 185 24.40 6.68 -26.60
CA LYS A 185 25.55 5.77 -26.68
C LYS A 185 25.07 4.40 -27.16
N PRO A 186 25.90 3.70 -27.98
CA PRO A 186 25.58 2.34 -28.34
C PRO A 186 25.48 1.44 -27.12
N VAL A 187 24.42 0.65 -27.05
CA VAL A 187 24.16 -0.33 -26.01
C VAL A 187 24.38 -1.72 -26.60
N PRO A 188 25.33 -2.52 -26.12
CA PRO A 188 25.49 -3.88 -26.59
C PRO A 188 24.25 -4.69 -26.20
N LEU A 189 23.67 -5.37 -27.18
CA LEU A 189 22.53 -6.26 -26.95
C LEU A 189 23.06 -7.62 -26.49
N THR A 190 23.41 -7.70 -25.20
CA THR A 190 23.88 -8.91 -24.54
C THR A 190 23.00 -9.21 -23.34
N GLU A 191 23.02 -10.45 -22.86
CA GLU A 191 22.27 -10.83 -21.68
C GLU A 191 22.71 -10.04 -20.43
N ASP A 192 23.97 -9.59 -20.38
CA ASP A 192 24.50 -8.85 -19.25
C ASP A 192 24.02 -7.41 -19.20
N GLU A 193 23.89 -6.76 -20.33
CA GLU A 193 23.50 -5.35 -20.43
C GLU A 193 21.99 -5.16 -20.54
N LEU A 194 21.28 -6.13 -21.12
CA LEU A 194 19.83 -6.05 -21.32
C LEU A 194 19.08 -6.55 -20.06
N VAL A 195 18.26 -5.69 -19.49
CA VAL A 195 17.33 -6.07 -18.41
C VAL A 195 16.05 -6.69 -18.98
N GLY A 196 15.54 -6.16 -20.09
CA GLY A 196 14.37 -6.70 -20.77
C GLY A 196 13.66 -5.68 -21.64
N ALA A 197 12.59 -6.12 -22.29
CA ALA A 197 11.72 -5.28 -23.10
C ALA A 197 10.46 -4.87 -22.33
N TYR A 198 10.03 -3.62 -22.49
CA TYR A 198 8.80 -3.11 -21.90
C TYR A 198 7.56 -3.77 -22.52
N ILE A 199 6.72 -4.38 -21.71
CA ILE A 199 5.53 -5.10 -22.19
C ILE A 199 4.27 -4.22 -22.28
N TYR A 200 4.42 -2.91 -22.34
CA TYR A 200 3.33 -1.92 -22.41
C TYR A 200 2.34 -1.98 -21.25
N THR A 201 2.76 -2.58 -20.12
CA THR A 201 2.02 -2.61 -18.88
C THR A 201 2.63 -1.63 -17.90
N ARG A 202 1.83 -0.65 -17.49
CA ARG A 202 2.23 0.32 -16.46
C ARG A 202 1.17 0.45 -15.38
N ILE A 203 1.63 0.62 -14.16
CA ILE A 203 0.78 0.92 -13.02
C ILE A 203 1.02 2.40 -12.66
N PRO A 204 0.09 3.29 -13.05
CA PRO A 204 0.26 4.72 -12.83
C PRO A 204 0.15 5.06 -11.33
N VAL A 205 0.83 6.12 -10.92
CA VAL A 205 0.73 6.73 -9.58
C VAL A 205 1.37 5.93 -8.44
N VAL A 206 1.43 4.59 -8.51
CA VAL A 206 1.97 3.78 -7.39
C VAL A 206 3.43 4.11 -7.10
N GLY A 207 4.24 4.32 -8.13
CA GLY A 207 5.61 4.78 -7.97
C GLY A 207 5.71 6.16 -7.32
N LYS A 208 4.77 7.08 -7.60
CA LYS A 208 4.73 8.41 -6.95
C LYS A 208 4.50 8.29 -5.44
N ILE A 209 3.65 7.35 -5.03
CA ILE A 209 3.43 7.05 -3.61
C ILE A 209 4.73 6.51 -2.99
N SER A 210 5.40 5.58 -3.67
CA SER A 210 6.69 5.04 -3.22
C SER A 210 7.76 6.12 -3.13
N MET A 211 7.88 6.98 -4.14
CA MET A 211 8.80 8.12 -4.12
C MET A 211 8.49 9.10 -2.98
N PHE A 212 7.20 9.40 -2.74
CA PHE A 212 6.77 10.22 -1.62
C PHE A 212 7.14 9.57 -0.28
N MET A 213 6.93 8.27 -0.13
CA MET A 213 7.30 7.52 1.09
C MET A 213 8.81 7.55 1.37
N GLN A 214 9.66 7.72 0.37
CA GLN A 214 11.11 7.85 0.54
C GLN A 214 11.53 9.24 1.07
N THR A 215 10.63 10.22 1.04
CA THR A 215 10.89 11.52 1.63
C THR A 215 10.73 11.48 3.15
N THR A 216 11.45 12.34 3.89
CA THR A 216 11.33 12.45 5.36
C THR A 216 9.89 12.68 5.80
N TRP A 217 9.14 13.54 5.11
CA TRP A 217 7.73 13.80 5.40
C TRP A 217 6.82 12.62 5.05
N GLY A 218 7.15 11.87 4.00
CA GLY A 218 6.43 10.65 3.63
C GLY A 218 6.43 9.63 4.76
N TRP A 219 7.58 9.34 5.35
CA TRP A 219 7.72 8.45 6.51
C TRP A 219 6.87 8.93 7.69
N VAL A 220 6.98 10.21 8.05
CA VAL A 220 6.22 10.79 9.17
C VAL A 220 4.72 10.63 8.94
N ILE A 221 4.21 10.99 7.77
CA ILE A 221 2.79 10.92 7.44
C ILE A 221 2.30 9.46 7.42
N CYS A 222 3.05 8.54 6.78
CA CYS A 222 2.67 7.14 6.67
C CYS A 222 2.62 6.42 8.02
N ILE A 223 3.39 6.86 9.01
CA ILE A 223 3.37 6.31 10.38
C ILE A 223 2.36 7.05 11.25
N ALA A 224 2.39 8.38 11.23
CA ALA A 224 1.57 9.21 12.13
C ALA A 224 0.07 9.11 11.82
N VAL A 225 -0.33 9.12 10.55
CA VAL A 225 -1.74 9.10 10.17
C VAL A 225 -2.44 7.80 10.60
N PRO A 226 -1.93 6.58 10.31
CA PRO A 226 -2.56 5.35 10.80
C PRO A 226 -2.56 5.26 12.32
N LEU A 227 -1.48 5.71 12.98
CA LEU A 227 -1.39 5.70 14.43
C LEU A 227 -2.43 6.62 15.07
N LEU A 228 -2.56 7.84 14.56
CA LEU A 228 -3.58 8.80 15.03
C LEU A 228 -5.00 8.29 14.74
N ALA A 229 -5.23 7.69 13.57
CA ALA A 229 -6.51 7.08 13.24
C ALA A 229 -6.85 5.93 14.17
N PHE A 230 -5.87 5.08 14.50
CA PHE A 230 -6.03 3.99 15.47
C PHE A 230 -6.35 4.52 16.88
N LEU A 231 -5.59 5.51 17.36
CA LEU A 231 -5.85 6.16 18.66
C LEU A 231 -7.24 6.80 18.70
N ALA A 232 -7.63 7.52 17.66
CA ALA A 232 -8.96 8.13 17.56
C ALA A 232 -10.06 7.04 17.58
N TYR A 233 -9.88 5.95 16.83
CA TYR A 233 -10.81 4.83 16.84
C TYR A 233 -10.92 4.21 18.24
N GLU A 234 -9.82 3.99 18.93
CA GLU A 234 -9.80 3.42 20.28
C GLU A 234 -10.51 4.34 21.28
N LEU A 235 -10.23 5.66 21.25
CA LEU A 235 -10.88 6.64 22.10
C LEU A 235 -12.40 6.70 21.87
N ILE A 236 -12.87 6.67 20.63
CA ILE A 236 -14.28 6.66 20.28
C ILE A 236 -14.95 5.37 20.80
N THR A 237 -14.28 4.24 20.63
CA THR A 237 -14.79 2.94 21.06
C THR A 237 -14.86 2.83 22.60
N ARG A 238 -13.83 3.34 23.31
CA ARG A 238 -13.83 3.43 24.79
C ARG A 238 -14.97 4.31 25.28
N LYS A 239 -15.16 5.51 24.72
CA LYS A 239 -16.28 6.41 25.08
C LYS A 239 -17.65 5.77 24.87
N LYS A 240 -17.83 4.95 23.80
CA LYS A 240 -19.08 4.20 23.57
C LYS A 240 -19.29 3.11 24.61
N LYS A 241 -18.24 2.36 24.98
CA LYS A 241 -18.30 1.32 26.02
C LYS A 241 -18.62 1.92 27.42
N ASP A 242 -18.00 3.04 27.75
CA ASP A 242 -18.23 3.70 29.05
C ASP A 242 -19.65 4.24 29.14
N LYS A 243 -20.21 4.82 28.10
CA LYS A 243 -21.62 5.23 28.03
C LYS A 243 -22.59 4.05 28.12
N SER A 244 -22.25 2.89 27.56
CA SER A 244 -23.06 1.69 27.68
C SER A 244 -23.04 1.18 29.14
N LYS A 245 -21.85 1.06 29.73
CA LYS A 245 -21.70 0.62 31.13
C LYS A 245 -22.38 1.55 32.13
N ALA A 246 -22.34 2.88 31.90
CA ALA A 246 -23.04 3.84 32.76
C ALA A 246 -24.56 3.64 32.68
N LYS A 247 -25.13 3.43 31.49
CA LYS A 247 -26.57 3.15 31.34
C LYS A 247 -27.00 1.82 31.97
N ASP A 248 -26.14 0.79 31.86
CA ASP A 248 -26.40 -0.52 32.48
C ASP A 248 -26.32 -0.44 33.97
N MET A 249 -25.43 0.38 34.52
CA MET A 249 -25.31 0.65 35.96
C MET A 249 -26.52 1.42 36.50
N ASP A 250 -26.97 2.48 35.81
CA ASP A 250 -28.16 3.25 36.16
C ASP A 250 -29.43 2.37 36.15
N ALA A 251 -29.52 1.44 35.17
CA ALA A 251 -30.63 0.51 35.08
C ALA A 251 -30.62 -0.51 36.25
N LEU A 252 -29.45 -1.01 36.63
CA LEU A 252 -29.26 -1.89 37.78
C LEU A 252 -29.58 -1.19 39.10
N LEU A 253 -29.16 0.06 39.27
CA LEU A 253 -29.50 0.86 40.48
C LEU A 253 -31.01 1.07 40.60
N ALA A 254 -31.69 1.42 39.51
CA ALA A 254 -33.15 1.57 39.49
C ALA A 254 -33.90 0.24 39.84
N GLU A 255 -33.38 -0.92 39.37
CA GLU A 255 -33.96 -2.23 39.69
C GLU A 255 -33.73 -2.59 41.17
N LEU A 256 -32.59 -2.21 41.74
CA LEU A 256 -32.24 -2.43 43.11
C LEU A 256 -33.08 -1.54 44.06
N GLU A 257 -33.37 -0.29 43.71
CA GLU A 257 -34.26 0.60 44.44
C GLU A 257 -35.72 0.08 44.37
N ALA A 258 -36.17 -0.39 43.21
CA ALA A 258 -37.50 -0.98 43.09
C ALA A 258 -37.68 -2.25 43.95
N LEU A 259 -36.65 -3.10 44.02
CA LEU A 259 -36.64 -4.29 44.87
C LEU A 259 -36.64 -3.93 46.36
N LYS A 260 -35.87 -2.92 46.79
CA LYS A 260 -35.87 -2.43 48.17
C LYS A 260 -37.24 -1.86 48.54
N ALA A 261 -37.88 -1.07 47.65
CA ALA A 261 -39.21 -0.53 47.90
C ALA A 261 -40.28 -1.65 48.00
N ALA A 262 -40.18 -2.67 47.12
CA ALA A 262 -41.09 -3.84 47.18
C ALA A 262 -40.90 -4.64 48.47
N LYS A 263 -39.66 -4.79 48.97
CA LYS A 263 -39.35 -5.47 50.24
C LYS A 263 -39.88 -4.70 51.43
N ALA A 264 -39.70 -3.38 51.45
CA ALA A 264 -40.21 -2.52 52.54
C ALA A 264 -41.76 -2.53 52.57
N ALA A 265 -42.43 -2.58 51.40
CA ALA A 265 -43.90 -2.72 51.34
C ALA A 265 -44.39 -4.09 51.84
N ALA A 266 -43.61 -5.16 51.59
CA ALA A 266 -43.93 -6.50 52.11
C ALA A 266 -43.68 -6.64 53.58
N GLU A 267 -42.67 -5.99 54.18
CA GLU A 267 -42.39 -5.97 55.59
C GLU A 267 -43.41 -5.06 56.38
N GLY A 268 -43.90 -4.00 55.74
CA GLY A 268 -44.98 -3.15 56.32
C GLY A 268 -46.33 -3.85 56.34
N ALA A 269 -46.60 -4.80 55.46
CA ALA A 269 -47.85 -5.59 55.45
C ALA A 269 -47.86 -6.75 56.46
N THR A 270 -46.72 -7.10 57.05
CA THR A 270 -46.59 -8.16 58.03
C THR A 270 -46.65 -7.66 59.49
N THR A 271 -46.60 -6.32 59.73
CA THR A 271 -46.65 -5.72 61.05
C THR A 271 -48.06 -5.38 61.49
N GLU A 272 -49.11 -5.55 60.70
CA GLU A 272 -50.50 -5.24 61.02
C GLU A 272 -51.31 -6.48 61.51
N ALA A 273 -50.66 -7.65 61.68
CA ALA A 273 -51.37 -8.88 62.14
C ALA A 273 -50.64 -9.66 63.23
N ALA A 274 -50.14 -8.97 64.26
CA ALA A 274 -49.72 -9.68 65.50
C ALA A 274 -49.69 -8.73 66.69
N ASP A 275 -50.88 -8.37 67.20
CA ASP A 275 -51.04 -8.00 68.63
C ASP A 275 -51.78 -9.14 69.34
N ALA A 276 -51.04 -10.03 70.04
CA ALA A 276 -51.51 -10.82 71.20
C ALA A 276 -50.29 -11.45 71.90
N THR A 277 -50.05 -10.96 73.07
CA THR A 277 -49.12 -11.36 74.11
C THR A 277 -49.46 -12.74 74.70
N PRO A 278 -48.77 -13.22 75.82
CA PRO A 278 -47.31 -13.28 76.10
C PRO A 278 -46.91 -14.66 76.72
N THR A 279 -45.69 -14.79 77.13
CA THR A 279 -45.08 -15.47 78.30
C THR A 279 -43.90 -16.38 77.96
N ASP A 280 -42.83 -15.93 78.53
CA ASP A 280 -41.92 -16.50 79.52
C ASP A 280 -40.99 -17.67 79.20
N VAL A 281 -39.82 -17.49 79.75
CA VAL A 281 -38.80 -18.37 80.34
C VAL A 281 -37.52 -18.67 79.46
N ALA A 282 -36.50 -17.92 79.79
CA ALA A 282 -35.22 -18.26 80.43
C ALA A 282 -34.23 -19.19 79.71
N ASP A 283 -33.06 -18.65 79.78
CA ASP A 283 -31.71 -19.27 80.00
C ASP A 283 -30.96 -19.94 78.85
N ASP A 284 -29.83 -19.46 78.71
CA ASP A 284 -28.50 -19.69 79.22
C ASP A 284 -27.44 -19.97 78.13
N ALA A 285 -26.45 -19.16 78.20
CA ALA A 285 -25.03 -19.42 78.21
C ALA A 285 -24.26 -19.74 76.90
N THR A 286 -23.35 -18.88 76.73
CA THR A 286 -21.89 -19.03 76.62
C THR A 286 -21.32 -19.39 75.25
N ALA A 287 -20.63 -18.46 74.75
CA ALA A 287 -19.17 -18.22 74.74
C ALA A 287 -18.32 -18.67 73.53
N GLN A 288 -17.56 -17.73 73.18
CA GLN A 288 -16.14 -17.78 72.72
C GLN A 288 -15.87 -18.17 71.26
N ASN A 289 -15.39 -17.20 70.55
CA ASN A 289 -13.98 -16.77 70.44
C ASN A 289 -13.17 -17.66 69.45
N ASP A 290 -12.69 -17.17 68.38
CA ASP A 290 -11.32 -16.80 68.20
C ASP A 290 -11.08 -16.47 66.67
N SER A 291 -10.61 -15.29 66.47
CA SER A 291 -9.62 -14.99 65.45
C SER A 291 -8.24 -15.39 65.99
N PRO A 292 -7.17 -15.63 65.23
CA PRO A 292 -6.52 -14.61 64.44
C PRO A 292 -5.62 -15.08 63.29
N THR A 293 -5.19 -14.12 62.53
CA THR A 293 -3.79 -13.73 62.20
C THR A 293 -3.06 -14.43 61.03
N GLU A 294 -2.70 -13.56 60.10
CA GLU A 294 -1.34 -13.26 59.56
C GLU A 294 -0.52 -14.34 58.85
N ALA A 295 -0.03 -13.99 57.70
CA ALA A 295 1.35 -13.60 57.32
C ALA A 295 1.53 -13.90 55.82
N GLU A 296 1.82 -12.87 54.98
CA GLU A 296 3.20 -12.51 54.58
C GLU A 296 4.00 -13.65 53.93
N ASP A 297 4.24 -13.57 52.62
CA ASP A 297 5.63 -13.47 52.14
C ASP A 297 5.70 -13.28 50.64
N ALA A 298 6.36 -12.25 50.20
CA ALA A 298 7.09 -12.16 48.95
C ALA A 298 8.53 -12.58 49.25
N PRO A 299 9.36 -13.07 48.33
CA PRO A 299 10.14 -12.19 47.49
C PRO A 299 10.68 -12.75 46.13
N LYS A 300 11.08 -11.77 45.27
CA LYS A 300 12.33 -11.59 44.47
C LYS A 300 12.86 -12.65 43.51
N GLU A 301 13.11 -12.10 42.29
CA GLU A 301 14.34 -12.08 41.51
C GLU A 301 14.94 -13.42 41.01
N GLU A 302 14.93 -13.60 39.71
CA GLU A 302 16.13 -13.49 38.83
C GLU A 302 15.69 -13.25 37.39
#